data_da74ce1a2b47f182810dd4f90eb73bf2
#
_entry.id   da74ce1a2b47f182810dd4f90eb73bf2
#
_cell.length_a   1.000
_cell.length_b   1.000
_cell.length_c   1.000
_cell.angle_alpha   90.00
_cell.angle_beta   90.00
_cell.angle_gamma   90.00
#
_symmetry.space_group_name_H-M   'P 1'
#
loop_
_entity.id
_entity.type
_entity.pdbx_description
1 polymer ?
#
loop_
_entity_poly.entity_id
_entity_poly.type
_entity_poly.pdbx_seq_one_letter_code
_entity_poly.pdbx_strand_id
1 'polypeptide(L)'
;DITAVDYTGRAKRFDVVYHFLSMYQNQRIRLRVAVREKDMVPSLVDVHPSANWFEREIFDMFGILFSGHPDLRRILTDYGFRGYPLRKDFPTTGYTEVRYDEAQKRVVYEPVKLVQEYRQFDFMSPWEGAEYILPGDDKAEAKG
;
A
#
# COMPACT_ATOMS: atom_id res chain seq x y z
N ASP A 1 -2.39 15.27 -5.16
CA ASP A 1 -1.86 14.00 -4.65
C ASP A 1 -2.69 12.85 -5.17
N ILE A 2 -2.03 11.73 -5.56
CA ILE A 2 -2.68 10.50 -5.99
C ILE A 2 -2.04 9.35 -5.20
N THR A 3 -2.86 8.47 -4.63
CA THR A 3 -2.40 7.30 -3.88
C THR A 3 -3.32 6.11 -4.10
N ALA A 4 -2.95 4.93 -3.59
CA ALA A 4 -3.81 3.77 -3.64
C ALA A 4 -3.89 3.07 -2.28
N VAL A 5 -4.96 2.31 -2.09
CA VAL A 5 -5.19 1.49 -0.90
C VAL A 5 -5.59 0.09 -1.33
N ASP A 6 -5.01 -0.92 -0.67
CA ASP A 6 -5.32 -2.32 -0.90
C ASP A 6 -6.32 -2.85 0.15
N TYR A 7 -7.41 -3.45 -0.33
CA TYR A 7 -8.46 -4.09 0.48
C TYR A 7 -8.66 -5.54 0.04
N THR A 8 -7.93 -6.46 0.62
CA THR A 8 -7.89 -7.87 0.21
C THR A 8 -9.24 -8.59 0.24
N GLY A 9 -10.18 -8.14 1.06
CA GLY A 9 -11.51 -8.76 1.19
C GLY A 9 -12.55 -8.27 0.19
N ARG A 10 -12.21 -7.39 -0.78
CA ARG A 10 -13.18 -6.82 -1.73
C ARG A 10 -13.02 -7.38 -3.13
N ALA A 11 -14.14 -7.51 -3.87
CA ALA A 11 -14.11 -7.87 -5.29
C ALA A 11 -13.35 -6.86 -6.15
N LYS A 12 -13.49 -5.56 -5.86
CA LYS A 12 -12.61 -4.49 -6.35
C LYS A 12 -11.58 -4.20 -5.27
N ARG A 13 -10.45 -4.84 -5.40
CA ARG A 13 -9.41 -4.90 -4.37
C ARG A 13 -8.79 -3.55 -4.06
N PHE A 14 -8.56 -2.71 -5.07
CA PHE A 14 -7.85 -1.46 -4.90
C PHE A 14 -8.77 -0.25 -5.00
N ASP A 15 -8.52 0.74 -4.16
CA ASP A 15 -9.04 2.09 -4.33
C ASP A 15 -7.91 3.02 -4.76
N VAL A 16 -8.02 3.62 -5.95
CA VAL A 16 -7.14 4.73 -6.35
C VAL A 16 -7.80 6.02 -5.88
N VAL A 17 -7.07 6.80 -5.11
CA VAL A 17 -7.58 8.00 -4.43
C VAL A 17 -6.88 9.22 -4.95
N TYR A 18 -7.65 10.17 -5.45
CA TYR A 18 -7.20 11.45 -5.97
C TYR A 18 -7.61 12.57 -5.03
N HIS A 19 -6.65 13.40 -4.65
CA HIS A 19 -6.90 14.61 -3.85
C HIS A 19 -6.63 15.84 -4.70
N PHE A 20 -7.66 16.58 -5.01
CA PHE A 20 -7.58 17.84 -5.74
C PHE A 20 -7.74 19.02 -4.81
N LEU A 21 -7.04 20.11 -5.12
CA LEU A 21 -7.14 21.38 -4.44
C LEU A 21 -7.35 22.50 -5.48
N SER A 22 -8.42 23.25 -5.32
CA SER A 22 -8.62 24.53 -6.04
C SER A 22 -8.12 25.67 -5.17
N MET A 23 -7.06 26.32 -5.60
CA MET A 23 -6.53 27.50 -4.90
C MET A 23 -7.46 28.72 -5.02
N TYR A 24 -8.17 28.82 -6.14
CA TYR A 24 -9.08 29.95 -6.38
C TYR A 24 -10.36 29.87 -5.54
N GLN A 25 -10.89 28.66 -5.38
CA GLN A 25 -12.14 28.44 -4.66
C GLN A 25 -11.93 27.99 -3.19
N ASN A 26 -10.66 27.78 -2.80
CA ASN A 26 -10.29 27.22 -1.50
C ASN A 26 -11.08 25.96 -1.13
N GLN A 27 -11.22 25.06 -2.15
CA GLN A 27 -11.97 23.81 -2.01
C GLN A 27 -11.09 22.60 -2.26
N ARG A 28 -11.36 21.52 -1.54
CA ARG A 28 -10.71 20.23 -1.72
C ARG A 28 -11.74 19.19 -2.15
N ILE A 29 -11.38 18.39 -3.14
CA ILE A 29 -12.20 17.27 -3.63
C ILE A 29 -11.37 16.00 -3.53
N ARG A 30 -11.99 14.95 -3.00
CA ARG A 30 -11.44 13.60 -3.01
C ARG A 30 -12.27 12.72 -3.93
N LEU A 31 -11.65 12.13 -4.92
CA LEU A 31 -12.26 11.10 -5.77
C LEU A 31 -11.66 9.73 -5.43
N ARG A 32 -12.49 8.70 -5.46
CA ARG A 32 -12.07 7.30 -5.29
C ARG A 32 -12.54 6.48 -6.47
N VAL A 33 -11.62 5.72 -7.05
CA VAL A 33 -11.90 4.78 -8.14
C VAL A 33 -11.58 3.37 -7.63
N ALA A 34 -12.63 2.56 -7.47
CA ALA A 34 -12.46 1.18 -7.04
C ALA A 34 -12.18 0.29 -8.25
N VAL A 35 -11.01 -0.39 -8.26
CA VAL A 35 -10.52 -1.19 -9.38
C VAL A 35 -10.18 -2.62 -8.95
N ARG A 36 -10.31 -3.55 -9.89
CA ARG A 36 -9.83 -4.92 -9.75
C ARG A 36 -8.35 -4.99 -10.12
N GLU A 37 -7.71 -6.09 -9.78
CA GLU A 37 -6.29 -6.30 -10.06
C GLU A 37 -5.90 -6.18 -11.54
N LYS A 38 -6.82 -6.50 -12.46
CA LYS A 38 -6.59 -6.47 -13.91
C LYS A 38 -7.21 -5.27 -14.62
N ASP A 39 -7.90 -4.42 -13.88
CA ASP A 39 -8.52 -3.23 -14.46
C ASP A 39 -7.45 -2.16 -14.72
N MET A 40 -7.65 -1.37 -15.76
CA MET A 40 -6.81 -0.21 -16.07
C MET A 40 -7.54 1.07 -15.68
N VAL A 41 -6.80 2.03 -15.13
CA VAL A 41 -7.31 3.36 -14.79
C VAL A 41 -6.83 4.35 -15.85
N PRO A 42 -7.69 5.24 -16.37
CA PRO A 42 -7.22 6.30 -17.28
C PRO A 42 -6.18 7.19 -16.60
N SER A 43 -5.07 7.46 -17.30
CA SER A 43 -4.04 8.38 -16.83
C SER A 43 -4.56 9.81 -16.76
N LEU A 44 -4.09 10.56 -15.78
CA LEU A 44 -4.42 11.96 -15.58
C LEU A 44 -3.30 12.91 -16.04
N VAL A 45 -2.24 12.37 -16.64
CA VAL A 45 -1.02 13.12 -16.99
C VAL A 45 -1.30 14.26 -17.96
N ASP A 46 -2.23 14.08 -18.91
CA ASP A 46 -2.57 15.10 -19.89
C ASP A 46 -3.25 16.33 -19.25
N VAL A 47 -3.93 16.14 -18.12
CA VAL A 47 -4.62 17.22 -17.38
C VAL A 47 -3.72 17.77 -16.27
N HIS A 48 -3.02 16.89 -15.58
CA HIS A 48 -2.13 17.20 -14.46
C HIS A 48 -0.77 16.53 -14.66
N PRO A 49 0.25 17.20 -15.21
CA PRO A 49 1.56 16.60 -15.46
C PRO A 49 2.23 15.99 -14.23
N SER A 50 1.94 16.53 -13.04
CA SER A 50 2.42 15.96 -11.77
C SER A 50 1.92 14.52 -11.49
N ALA A 51 0.82 14.11 -12.13
CA ALA A 51 0.27 12.77 -12.01
C ALA A 51 1.25 11.69 -12.52
N ASN A 52 2.16 12.04 -13.45
CA ASN A 52 3.13 11.09 -14.02
C ASN A 52 3.86 10.28 -12.94
N TRP A 53 4.44 10.95 -11.98
CA TRP A 53 5.22 10.27 -10.92
C TRP A 53 4.34 9.53 -9.92
N PHE A 54 3.19 10.09 -9.55
CA PHE A 54 2.24 9.43 -8.65
C PHE A 54 1.65 8.16 -9.26
N GLU A 55 1.33 8.16 -10.53
CA GLU A 55 0.82 6.99 -11.23
C GLU A 55 1.90 5.90 -11.36
N ARG A 56 3.15 6.28 -11.60
CA ARG A 56 4.29 5.35 -11.57
C ARG A 56 4.53 4.77 -10.18
N GLU A 57 4.39 5.57 -9.13
CA GLU A 57 4.49 5.09 -7.74
C GLU A 57 3.40 4.06 -7.44
N ILE A 58 2.15 4.33 -7.82
CA ILE A 58 1.04 3.41 -7.63
C ILE A 58 1.26 2.11 -8.44
N PHE A 59 1.73 2.23 -9.66
CA PHE A 59 2.10 1.08 -10.48
C PHE A 59 3.21 0.25 -9.79
N ASP A 60 4.25 0.89 -9.30
CA ASP A 60 5.39 0.23 -8.67
C ASP A 60 5.02 -0.46 -7.35
N MET A 61 4.22 0.20 -6.51
CA MET A 61 3.87 -0.27 -5.18
C MET A 61 2.70 -1.25 -5.15
N PHE A 62 1.71 -1.09 -6.03
CA PHE A 62 0.48 -1.89 -6.03
C PHE A 62 0.25 -2.70 -7.31
N GLY A 63 0.92 -2.34 -8.42
CA GLY A 63 0.74 -3.01 -9.71
C GLY A 63 -0.53 -2.60 -10.44
N ILE A 64 -1.08 -1.42 -10.17
CA ILE A 64 -2.24 -0.88 -10.87
C ILE A 64 -1.77 -0.26 -12.18
N LEU A 65 -2.44 -0.60 -13.29
CA LEU A 65 -2.09 -0.13 -14.62
C LEU A 65 -2.84 1.15 -14.96
N PHE A 66 -2.14 2.08 -15.62
CA PHE A 66 -2.72 3.33 -16.11
C PHE A 66 -2.71 3.36 -17.64
N SER A 67 -3.90 3.44 -18.24
CA SER A 67 -4.04 3.57 -19.70
C SER A 67 -3.73 5.00 -20.17
N GLY A 68 -2.97 5.13 -21.25
CA GLY A 68 -2.56 6.44 -21.77
C GLY A 68 -1.40 7.10 -21.03
N HIS A 69 -0.80 6.44 -20.05
CA HIS A 69 0.40 6.96 -19.39
C HIS A 69 1.60 6.92 -20.36
N PRO A 70 2.37 8.03 -20.51
CA PRO A 70 3.44 8.11 -21.51
C PRO A 70 4.64 7.21 -21.23
N ASP A 71 4.93 6.93 -19.96
CA ASP A 71 6.10 6.12 -19.56
C ASP A 71 5.83 5.43 -18.20
N LEU A 72 5.00 4.39 -18.20
CA LEU A 72 4.65 3.62 -17.01
C LEU A 72 5.75 2.60 -16.68
N ARG A 73 6.67 2.99 -15.83
CA ARG A 73 7.78 2.17 -15.34
C ARG A 73 7.97 2.34 -13.84
N ARG A 74 8.64 1.39 -13.19
CA ARG A 74 8.95 1.47 -11.76
C ARG A 74 9.76 2.72 -11.42
N ILE A 75 9.61 3.23 -10.19
CA ILE A 75 10.24 4.47 -9.75
C ILE A 75 10.93 4.36 -8.38
N LEU A 76 10.38 3.57 -7.46
CA LEU A 76 10.88 3.46 -6.08
C LEU A 76 11.63 2.17 -5.80
N THR A 77 11.25 1.07 -6.44
CA THR A 77 11.91 -0.22 -6.24
C THR A 77 13.19 -0.32 -7.06
N ASP A 78 14.12 -1.17 -6.59
CA ASP A 78 15.38 -1.42 -7.26
C ASP A 78 15.16 -2.18 -8.59
N TYR A 79 16.17 -2.16 -9.47
CA TYR A 79 16.14 -2.87 -10.74
C TYR A 79 15.97 -4.37 -10.52
N GLY A 80 15.03 -4.96 -11.26
CA GLY A 80 14.74 -6.38 -11.12
C GLY A 80 13.92 -6.77 -9.89
N PHE A 81 13.44 -5.81 -9.10
CA PHE A 81 12.57 -6.08 -7.96
C PHE A 81 11.32 -6.84 -8.39
N ARG A 82 10.97 -7.91 -7.66
CA ARG A 82 9.81 -8.74 -7.95
C ARG A 82 8.72 -8.53 -6.91
N GLY A 83 7.49 -8.29 -7.40
CA GLY A 83 6.32 -8.07 -6.57
C GLY A 83 5.98 -6.60 -6.39
N TYR A 84 4.99 -6.34 -5.52
CA TYR A 84 4.43 -5.03 -5.24
C TYR A 84 4.37 -4.82 -3.72
N PRO A 85 5.32 -4.04 -3.16
CA PRO A 85 5.60 -4.07 -1.72
C PRO A 85 4.51 -3.46 -0.83
N LEU A 86 3.60 -2.64 -1.36
CA LEU A 86 2.49 -2.10 -0.57
C LEU A 86 1.19 -2.92 -0.64
N ARG A 87 1.18 -4.02 -1.38
CA ARG A 87 0.08 -4.98 -1.30
C ARG A 87 0.09 -5.67 0.06
N LYS A 88 -1.08 -5.89 0.64
CA LYS A 88 -1.24 -6.52 1.96
C LYS A 88 -0.77 -7.97 2.03
N ASP A 89 -0.73 -8.66 0.90
CA ASP A 89 -0.22 -10.02 0.76
C ASP A 89 1.30 -10.09 0.52
N PHE A 90 1.97 -8.95 0.35
CA PHE A 90 3.44 -8.90 0.28
C PHE A 90 4.03 -8.93 1.70
N PRO A 91 5.00 -9.83 2.00
CA PRO A 91 5.57 -9.94 3.34
C PRO A 91 6.34 -8.67 3.73
N THR A 92 6.17 -8.23 4.97
CA THR A 92 6.82 -7.02 5.50
C THR A 92 8.34 -7.11 5.46
N THR A 93 8.90 -8.30 5.64
CA THR A 93 10.35 -8.55 5.56
C THR A 93 10.89 -8.64 4.14
N GLY A 94 10.01 -8.78 3.12
CA GLY A 94 10.40 -9.08 1.75
C GLY A 94 10.93 -10.50 1.58
N TYR A 95 11.52 -10.77 0.42
CA TYR A 95 12.08 -12.09 0.06
C TYR A 95 13.60 -12.07 -0.06
N THR A 96 14.16 -10.93 -0.40
CA THR A 96 15.59 -10.76 -0.67
C THR A 96 16.13 -9.55 0.08
N GLU A 97 17.34 -9.66 0.54
CA GLU A 97 18.11 -8.56 1.10
C GLU A 97 19.33 -8.25 0.23
N VAL A 98 19.86 -7.06 0.41
CA VAL A 98 20.99 -6.54 -0.35
C VAL A 98 22.16 -6.36 0.58
N ARG A 99 23.31 -6.99 0.24
CA ARG A 99 24.54 -6.88 1.02
C ARG A 99 25.73 -6.54 0.11
N TYR A 100 26.66 -5.77 0.62
CA TYR A 100 27.93 -5.59 -0.04
C TYR A 100 28.87 -6.74 0.28
N ASP A 101 29.39 -7.40 -0.76
CA ASP A 101 30.36 -8.47 -0.65
C ASP A 101 31.78 -7.92 -0.87
N GLU A 102 32.58 -7.92 0.20
CA GLU A 102 33.96 -7.42 0.19
C GLU A 102 34.87 -8.26 -0.74
N ALA A 103 34.67 -9.55 -0.81
CA ALA A 103 35.49 -10.45 -1.64
C ALA A 103 35.23 -10.22 -3.14
N GLN A 104 33.97 -10.04 -3.50
CA GLN A 104 33.56 -9.77 -4.87
C GLN A 104 33.57 -8.29 -5.23
N LYS A 105 33.73 -7.39 -4.24
CA LYS A 105 33.68 -5.92 -4.37
C LYS A 105 32.42 -5.42 -5.11
N ARG A 106 31.28 -6.04 -4.81
CA ARG A 106 29.99 -5.70 -5.41
C ARG A 106 28.82 -5.94 -4.46
N VAL A 107 27.69 -5.33 -4.80
CA VAL A 107 26.41 -5.59 -4.15
C VAL A 107 25.86 -6.95 -4.64
N VAL A 108 25.45 -7.79 -3.69
CA VAL A 108 24.84 -9.09 -3.95
C VAL A 108 23.45 -9.16 -3.34
N TYR A 109 22.57 -9.90 -4.01
CA TYR A 109 21.23 -10.18 -3.53
C TYR A 109 21.20 -11.59 -2.95
N GLU A 110 20.70 -11.72 -1.74
CA GLU A 110 20.59 -13.00 -1.02
C GLU A 110 19.21 -13.13 -0.37
N PRO A 111 18.74 -14.35 -0.09
CA PRO A 111 17.49 -14.54 0.65
C PRO A 111 17.55 -13.86 2.01
N VAL A 112 16.43 -13.25 2.42
CA VAL A 112 16.34 -12.55 3.71
C VAL A 112 16.69 -13.50 4.86
N LYS A 113 17.69 -13.10 5.66
CA LYS A 113 18.09 -13.75 6.90
C LYS A 113 18.25 -12.70 7.99
N LEU A 114 17.17 -12.47 8.73
CA LEU A 114 17.17 -11.46 9.77
C LEU A 114 18.10 -11.88 10.93
N VAL A 115 18.90 -10.93 11.42
CA VAL A 115 19.72 -11.12 12.63
C VAL A 115 18.86 -11.28 13.87
N GLN A 116 17.76 -10.55 13.92
CA GLN A 116 16.72 -10.69 14.92
C GLN A 116 15.47 -11.25 14.26
N GLU A 117 14.85 -12.27 14.87
CA GLU A 117 13.57 -12.80 14.40
C GLU A 117 12.53 -11.69 14.30
N TYR A 118 11.74 -11.71 13.21
CA TYR A 118 10.65 -10.75 13.03
C TYR A 118 9.61 -10.95 14.13
N ARG A 119 9.41 -9.91 14.94
CA ARG A 119 8.47 -9.94 16.04
C ARG A 119 7.08 -9.56 15.58
N GLN A 120 6.11 -10.42 15.85
CA GLN A 120 4.70 -10.13 15.67
C GLN A 120 4.14 -9.62 16.98
N PHE A 121 3.76 -8.36 17.04
CA PHE A 121 3.10 -7.77 18.18
C PHE A 121 1.61 -7.65 17.91
N ASP A 122 0.82 -8.12 18.82
CA ASP A 122 -0.54 -7.66 19.00
C ASP A 122 -0.46 -6.36 19.81
N PHE A 123 -0.71 -5.23 19.15
CA PHE A 123 -0.69 -3.93 19.81
C PHE A 123 -1.96 -3.63 20.59
N MET A 124 -2.90 -4.55 20.64
CA MET A 124 -4.08 -4.43 21.48
C MET A 124 -3.67 -4.65 22.95
N SER A 125 -3.97 -3.65 23.78
CA SER A 125 -3.91 -3.82 25.23
C SER A 125 -4.86 -4.94 25.64
N PRO A 126 -4.49 -5.83 26.60
CA PRO A 126 -5.42 -6.81 27.14
C PRO A 126 -6.72 -6.17 27.68
N TRP A 127 -6.65 -4.91 28.07
CA TRP A 127 -7.78 -4.11 28.54
C TRP A 127 -8.66 -3.55 27.41
N GLU A 128 -8.10 -3.27 26.24
CA GLU A 128 -8.83 -2.76 25.05
C GLU A 128 -9.59 -3.88 24.32
N GLY A 129 -9.08 -5.12 24.38
CA GLY A 129 -9.72 -6.28 23.78
C GLY A 129 -10.72 -6.98 24.71
N ALA A 130 -10.77 -6.64 25.99
CA ALA A 130 -11.71 -7.21 26.93
C ALA A 130 -13.07 -6.54 26.78
N GLU A 131 -14.09 -7.31 26.38
CA GLU A 131 -15.49 -6.89 26.60
C GLU A 131 -15.73 -6.87 28.12
N TYR A 132 -15.53 -5.71 28.72
CA TYR A 132 -15.75 -5.50 30.13
C TYR A 132 -17.26 -5.43 30.39
N ILE A 133 -17.86 -6.53 30.78
CA ILE A 133 -19.24 -6.61 31.23
C ILE A 133 -19.19 -6.62 32.75
N LEU A 134 -19.54 -5.48 33.36
CA LEU A 134 -19.65 -5.40 34.81
C LEU A 134 -21.01 -5.95 35.26
N PRO A 135 -21.10 -6.56 36.46
CA PRO A 135 -22.38 -6.94 37.05
C PRO A 135 -23.27 -5.69 37.19
N GLY A 136 -24.45 -5.72 36.57
CA GLY A 136 -25.39 -4.59 36.53
C GLY A 136 -25.19 -3.62 35.38
N ASP A 137 -24.31 -3.95 34.41
CA ASP A 137 -24.17 -3.20 33.14
C ASP A 137 -25.30 -3.61 32.16
N ASP A 138 -25.85 -2.65 31.41
CA ASP A 138 -26.87 -2.87 30.40
C ASP A 138 -26.49 -3.94 29.36
N LYS A 139 -25.16 -4.11 29.13
CA LYS A 139 -24.61 -5.15 28.27
C LYS A 139 -24.65 -6.57 28.85
N ALA A 140 -24.80 -6.70 30.18
CA ALA A 140 -24.91 -8.01 30.83
C ALA A 140 -26.24 -8.68 30.60
N GLU A 141 -27.32 -7.90 30.36
CA GLU A 141 -28.67 -8.39 30.15
C GLU A 141 -28.91 -8.88 28.70
N ALA A 142 -28.06 -8.52 27.73
CA ALA A 142 -28.23 -8.86 26.31
C ALA A 142 -27.76 -10.27 25.91
N LYS A 143 -27.22 -11.06 26.86
CA LYS A 143 -26.68 -12.43 26.63
C LYS A 143 -27.49 -13.52 27.34
N GLY A 144 -28.78 -13.29 27.61
CA GLY A 144 -29.70 -14.28 28.14
C GLY A 144 -30.42 -15.06 27.05
#